data_30c39081eb399e42532b113f755631c0
#
_entry.id   30c39081eb399e42532b113f755631c0
#
_cell.length_a   1.000
_cell.length_b   1.000
_cell.length_c   1.000
_cell.angle_alpha   90.00
_cell.angle_beta   90.00
_cell.angle_gamma   90.00
#
_symmetry.space_group_name_H-M   'P 1'
#
loop_
_entity.id
_entity.type
_entity.pdbx_description
1 polymer ?
#
loop_
_entity_poly.entity_id
_entity_poly.type
_entity_poly.pdbx_seq_one_letter_code
_entity_poly.pdbx_strand_id
1 'polypeptide(L)'
;MQATQKGFILALATFIMWGVFPIFFKFIEGIAATEVLAHRIIWSALILLVILIITKRLNSVKRIAKIKKVTLTLAITGALIASNWGVFIYAINQNEILATSLGYFINPLFSILLGAIILKEELSPALKLSIFIVFIAIGVQIYAIGNLPLISIILPLSFALYGLLRKKLGVRTFEGLFIETIILTPFALLYLLYLAINNSSEFGINFNGIMLFLSGFVTILPLLTFNASTKYLKLSTIGFLQYISPTLSMIIAVFIYNETLDFYKIISFALIWISLAIATISNLRRKNGAK
;
A
#
# COMPACT_ATOMS: atom_id res chain seq x y z
N MET A 1 -6.73 15.34 20.56
CA MET A 1 -6.44 15.34 19.11
C MET A 1 -7.76 15.06 18.38
N GLN A 2 -8.18 15.92 17.45
CA GLN A 2 -9.40 15.68 16.68
C GLN A 2 -9.24 14.39 15.84
N ALA A 3 -10.31 13.60 15.67
CA ALA A 3 -10.30 12.32 14.94
C ALA A 3 -9.67 12.45 13.54
N THR A 4 -9.97 13.53 12.84
CA THR A 4 -9.40 13.83 11.52
C THR A 4 -7.88 14.04 11.56
N GLN A 5 -7.34 14.74 12.58
CA GLN A 5 -5.89 14.92 12.74
C GLN A 5 -5.18 13.59 12.95
N LYS A 6 -5.77 12.72 13.79
CA LYS A 6 -5.26 11.36 13.98
C LYS A 6 -5.20 10.58 12.67
N GLY A 7 -6.27 10.66 11.86
CA GLY A 7 -6.31 10.03 10.54
C GLY A 7 -5.21 10.53 9.61
N PHE A 8 -4.97 11.85 9.57
CA PHE A 8 -3.90 12.43 8.77
C PHE A 8 -2.51 11.95 9.20
N ILE A 9 -2.21 11.95 10.50
CA ILE A 9 -0.91 11.49 11.02
C ILE A 9 -0.68 10.01 10.66
N LEU A 10 -1.71 9.17 10.81
CA LEU A 10 -1.63 7.76 10.46
C LEU A 10 -1.39 7.56 8.95
N ALA A 11 -2.09 8.31 8.10
CA ALA A 11 -1.89 8.23 6.66
C ALA A 11 -0.52 8.76 6.23
N LEU A 12 -0.05 9.88 6.79
CA LEU A 12 1.28 10.39 6.55
C LEU A 12 2.35 9.38 6.95
N ALA A 13 2.25 8.81 8.15
CA ALA A 13 3.17 7.77 8.62
C ALA A 13 3.20 6.58 7.66
N THR A 14 2.02 6.13 7.17
CA THR A 14 1.92 5.06 6.18
C THR A 14 2.73 5.36 4.93
N PHE A 15 2.46 6.51 4.30
CA PHE A 15 3.03 6.82 3.00
C PHE A 15 4.49 7.26 3.07
N ILE A 16 4.94 7.79 4.19
CA ILE A 16 6.37 7.99 4.47
C ILE A 16 7.07 6.64 4.60
N MET A 17 6.54 5.70 5.38
CA MET A 17 7.11 4.36 5.51
C MET A 17 7.21 3.67 4.16
N TRP A 18 6.14 3.67 3.35
CA TRP A 18 6.20 3.09 2.00
C TRP A 18 7.13 3.84 1.05
N GLY A 19 7.24 5.16 1.20
CA GLY A 19 8.15 5.98 0.39
C GLY A 19 9.62 5.68 0.62
N VAL A 20 9.99 5.24 1.83
CA VAL A 20 11.37 4.85 2.17
C VAL A 20 11.67 3.36 1.96
N PHE A 21 10.70 2.57 1.53
CA PHE A 21 10.88 1.14 1.25
C PHE A 21 12.03 0.80 0.30
N PRO A 22 12.35 1.59 -0.74
CA PRO A 22 13.51 1.30 -1.59
C PRO A 22 14.80 1.08 -0.81
N ILE A 23 15.01 1.81 0.30
CA ILE A 23 16.19 1.65 1.16
C ILE A 23 16.19 0.26 1.81
N PHE A 24 15.06 -0.18 2.36
CA PHE A 24 14.96 -1.52 2.97
C PHE A 24 15.14 -2.64 1.95
N PHE A 25 14.47 -2.55 0.80
CA PHE A 25 14.54 -3.60 -0.22
C PHE A 25 15.90 -3.72 -0.88
N LYS A 26 16.71 -2.63 -0.88
CA LYS A 26 18.08 -2.69 -1.35
C LYS A 26 18.97 -3.60 -0.48
N PHE A 27 18.69 -3.72 0.82
CA PHE A 27 19.41 -4.64 1.71
C PHE A 27 19.10 -6.12 1.47
N ILE A 28 18.00 -6.44 0.79
CA ILE A 28 17.58 -7.81 0.47
C ILE A 28 17.57 -8.06 -1.04
N GLU A 29 18.29 -7.22 -1.80
CA GLU A 29 18.52 -7.43 -3.22
C GLU A 29 19.24 -8.77 -3.44
N GLY A 30 18.72 -9.59 -4.35
CA GLY A 30 19.24 -10.94 -4.62
C GLY A 30 18.44 -12.06 -3.96
N ILE A 31 17.60 -11.79 -2.95
CA ILE A 31 16.67 -12.79 -2.40
C ILE A 31 15.44 -12.86 -3.31
N ALA A 32 15.01 -14.08 -3.63
CA ALA A 32 13.81 -14.29 -4.43
C ALA A 32 12.62 -13.55 -3.81
N ALA A 33 11.96 -12.68 -4.58
CA ALA A 33 10.89 -11.83 -4.09
C ALA A 33 9.69 -12.64 -3.54
N THR A 34 9.47 -13.87 -4.03
CA THR A 34 8.48 -14.82 -3.49
C THR A 34 8.86 -15.33 -2.10
N GLU A 35 10.16 -15.54 -1.82
CA GLU A 35 10.67 -15.90 -0.50
C GLU A 35 10.48 -14.74 0.48
N VAL A 36 10.85 -13.52 0.06
CA VAL A 36 10.59 -12.31 0.85
C VAL A 36 9.12 -12.18 1.18
N LEU A 37 8.21 -12.39 0.20
CA LEU A 37 6.76 -12.32 0.41
C LEU A 37 6.28 -13.37 1.42
N ALA A 38 6.76 -14.60 1.33
CA ALA A 38 6.38 -15.66 2.25
C ALA A 38 6.82 -15.34 3.69
N HIS A 39 8.05 -14.87 3.88
CA HIS A 39 8.53 -14.40 5.19
C HIS A 39 7.74 -13.21 5.71
N ARG A 40 7.41 -12.23 4.86
CA ARG A 40 6.56 -11.10 5.23
C ARG A 40 5.20 -11.54 5.79
N ILE A 41 4.56 -12.55 5.18
CA ILE A 41 3.27 -13.10 5.65
C ILE A 41 3.45 -13.77 7.02
N ILE A 42 4.42 -14.68 7.15
CA ILE A 42 4.61 -15.47 8.37
C ILE A 42 5.02 -14.60 9.55
N TRP A 43 6.03 -13.75 9.39
CA TRP A 43 6.48 -12.87 10.46
C TRP A 43 5.41 -11.85 10.84
N SER A 44 4.63 -11.37 9.85
CA SER A 44 3.46 -10.53 10.12
C SER A 44 2.42 -11.23 10.99
N ALA A 45 2.09 -12.48 10.66
CA ALA A 45 1.13 -13.27 11.43
C ALA A 45 1.63 -13.49 12.87
N LEU A 46 2.91 -13.85 13.05
CA LEU A 46 3.51 -14.07 14.37
C LEU A 46 3.54 -12.80 15.22
N ILE A 47 3.98 -11.68 14.65
CA ILE A 47 4.03 -10.39 15.36
C ILE A 47 2.62 -9.97 15.77
N LEU A 48 1.63 -10.07 14.87
CA LEU A 48 0.24 -9.75 15.19
C LEU A 48 -0.33 -10.68 16.25
N LEU A 49 0.01 -11.97 16.21
CA LEU A 49 -0.39 -12.95 17.24
C LEU A 49 0.14 -12.52 18.61
N VAL A 50 1.43 -12.21 18.71
CA VAL A 50 2.05 -11.74 19.96
C VAL A 50 1.35 -10.48 20.49
N ILE A 51 1.12 -9.49 19.63
CA ILE A 51 0.41 -8.26 19.99
C ILE A 51 -1.01 -8.57 20.51
N LEU A 52 -1.74 -9.47 19.84
CA LEU A 52 -3.10 -9.86 20.23
C LEU A 52 -3.15 -10.63 21.56
N ILE A 53 -2.12 -11.45 21.85
CA ILE A 53 -1.96 -12.13 23.13
C ILE A 53 -1.71 -11.10 24.24
N ILE A 54 -0.71 -10.24 24.10
CA ILE A 54 -0.34 -9.22 25.08
C ILE A 54 -1.50 -8.26 25.36
N THR A 55 -2.22 -7.86 24.31
CA THR A 55 -3.36 -6.96 24.43
C THR A 55 -4.68 -7.66 24.83
N LYS A 56 -4.63 -8.99 25.07
CA LYS A 56 -5.79 -9.83 25.44
C LYS A 56 -6.95 -9.75 24.43
N ARG A 57 -6.65 -9.63 23.13
CA ARG A 57 -7.64 -9.44 22.06
C ARG A 57 -7.98 -10.68 21.24
N LEU A 58 -7.42 -11.85 21.55
CA LEU A 58 -7.71 -13.10 20.84
C LEU A 58 -9.21 -13.45 20.83
N ASN A 59 -9.92 -13.17 21.91
CA ASN A 59 -11.37 -13.38 21.95
C ASN A 59 -12.13 -12.49 20.96
N SER A 60 -11.60 -11.30 20.65
CA SER A 60 -12.15 -10.43 19.60
C SER A 60 -11.94 -11.06 18.22
N VAL A 61 -10.76 -11.62 17.94
CA VAL A 61 -10.48 -12.38 16.70
C VAL A 61 -11.45 -13.54 16.53
N LYS A 62 -11.61 -14.37 17.59
CA LYS A 62 -12.56 -15.51 17.57
C LYS A 62 -14.00 -15.08 17.28
N ARG A 63 -14.44 -13.95 17.84
CA ARG A 63 -15.79 -13.40 17.57
C ARG A 63 -15.93 -12.96 16.12
N ILE A 64 -14.96 -12.24 15.59
CA ILE A 64 -14.97 -11.77 14.19
C ILE A 64 -14.96 -12.96 13.24
N ALA A 65 -14.09 -13.97 13.49
CA ALA A 65 -13.98 -15.17 12.65
C ALA A 65 -15.28 -16.00 12.56
N LYS A 66 -16.15 -15.91 13.57
CA LYS A 66 -17.47 -16.57 13.53
C LYS A 66 -18.46 -15.87 12.58
N ILE A 67 -18.24 -14.62 12.20
CA ILE A 67 -19.11 -13.87 11.30
C ILE A 67 -18.69 -14.17 9.86
N LYS A 68 -19.29 -15.19 9.25
CA LYS A 68 -18.93 -15.72 7.91
C LYS A 68 -18.72 -14.60 6.87
N LYS A 69 -19.64 -13.64 6.78
CA LYS A 69 -19.56 -12.52 5.81
C LYS A 69 -18.30 -11.67 6.02
N VAL A 70 -17.95 -11.38 7.28
CA VAL A 70 -16.77 -10.59 7.63
C VAL A 70 -15.49 -11.36 7.30
N THR A 71 -15.42 -12.63 7.70
CA THR A 71 -14.27 -13.49 7.43
C THR A 71 -14.06 -13.71 5.94
N LEU A 72 -15.12 -13.92 5.17
CA LEU A 72 -15.02 -14.02 3.71
C LEU A 72 -14.51 -12.72 3.09
N THR A 73 -14.99 -11.56 3.56
CA THR A 73 -14.48 -10.27 3.07
C THR A 73 -13.01 -10.08 3.44
N LEU A 74 -12.58 -10.50 4.64
CA LEU A 74 -11.18 -10.47 5.05
C LEU A 74 -10.32 -11.46 4.23
N ALA A 75 -10.86 -12.62 3.85
CA ALA A 75 -10.17 -13.52 2.93
C ALA A 75 -9.98 -12.88 1.55
N ILE A 76 -11.02 -12.19 1.04
CA ILE A 76 -10.94 -11.44 -0.22
C ILE A 76 -9.90 -10.31 -0.12
N THR A 77 -9.89 -9.54 0.98
CA THR A 77 -8.90 -8.46 1.15
C THR A 77 -7.49 -9.01 1.30
N GLY A 78 -7.31 -10.12 2.01
CA GLY A 78 -6.04 -10.84 2.08
C GLY A 78 -5.57 -11.32 0.69
N ALA A 79 -6.47 -11.92 -0.09
CA ALA A 79 -6.17 -12.35 -1.46
C ALA A 79 -5.82 -11.17 -2.37
N LEU A 80 -6.56 -10.05 -2.29
CA LEU A 80 -6.28 -8.83 -3.07
C LEU A 80 -4.88 -8.28 -2.80
N ILE A 81 -4.47 -8.19 -1.53
CA ILE A 81 -3.15 -7.65 -1.20
C ILE A 81 -2.04 -8.64 -1.55
N ALA A 82 -2.24 -9.94 -1.36
CA ALA A 82 -1.28 -10.96 -1.76
C ALA A 82 -1.13 -11.03 -3.29
N SER A 83 -2.23 -10.97 -4.03
CA SER A 83 -2.21 -10.91 -5.50
C SER A 83 -1.54 -9.63 -6.01
N ASN A 84 -1.81 -8.48 -5.38
CA ASN A 84 -1.13 -7.22 -5.68
C ASN A 84 0.38 -7.38 -5.59
N TRP A 85 0.88 -7.92 -4.50
CA TRP A 85 2.31 -8.16 -4.31
C TRP A 85 2.85 -9.23 -5.26
N GLY A 86 2.09 -10.30 -5.52
CA GLY A 86 2.46 -11.33 -6.50
C GLY A 86 2.60 -10.78 -7.92
N VAL A 87 1.65 -9.96 -8.37
CA VAL A 87 1.70 -9.28 -9.68
C VAL A 87 2.88 -8.30 -9.75
N PHE A 88 3.15 -7.57 -8.67
CA PHE A 88 4.32 -6.69 -8.57
C PHE A 88 5.63 -7.47 -8.77
N ILE A 89 5.78 -8.58 -8.05
CA ILE A 89 6.95 -9.46 -8.14
C ILE A 89 7.09 -10.04 -9.54
N TYR A 90 6.00 -10.54 -10.11
CA TYR A 90 5.97 -11.05 -11.47
C TYR A 90 6.46 -10.00 -12.47
N ALA A 91 5.95 -8.77 -12.36
CA ALA A 91 6.34 -7.68 -13.25
C ALA A 91 7.84 -7.33 -13.15
N ILE A 92 8.41 -7.32 -11.94
CA ILE A 92 9.84 -7.10 -11.74
C ILE A 92 10.65 -8.21 -12.44
N ASN A 93 10.24 -9.48 -12.28
CA ASN A 93 10.92 -10.63 -12.87
C ASN A 93 10.81 -10.64 -14.43
N GLN A 94 9.76 -10.04 -15.00
CA GLN A 94 9.60 -9.87 -16.44
C GLN A 94 10.27 -8.58 -16.97
N ASN A 95 11.02 -7.85 -16.15
CA ASN A 95 11.60 -6.54 -16.47
C ASN A 95 10.55 -5.47 -16.87
N GLU A 96 9.30 -5.63 -16.40
CA GLU A 96 8.22 -4.66 -16.61
C GLU A 96 8.19 -3.57 -15.53
N ILE A 97 9.36 -3.04 -15.15
CA ILE A 97 9.52 -2.05 -14.07
C ILE A 97 8.76 -0.76 -14.41
N LEU A 98 8.76 -0.34 -15.66
CA LEU A 98 8.00 0.84 -16.11
C LEU A 98 6.50 0.67 -15.90
N ALA A 99 5.96 -0.54 -16.12
CA ALA A 99 4.54 -0.85 -15.88
C ALA A 99 4.18 -0.73 -14.40
N THR A 100 5.03 -1.21 -13.49
CA THR A 100 4.82 -1.07 -12.04
C THR A 100 4.89 0.39 -11.61
N SER A 101 5.87 1.15 -12.13
CA SER A 101 6.01 2.58 -11.85
C SER A 101 4.75 3.36 -12.24
N LEU A 102 4.22 3.12 -13.45
CA LEU A 102 2.97 3.72 -13.89
C LEU A 102 1.80 3.33 -12.97
N GLY A 103 1.72 2.07 -12.54
CA GLY A 103 0.71 1.61 -11.60
C GLY A 103 0.71 2.42 -10.28
N TYR A 104 1.86 2.76 -9.74
CA TYR A 104 1.95 3.59 -8.53
C TYR A 104 1.46 5.01 -8.73
N PHE A 105 1.59 5.58 -9.94
CA PHE A 105 0.99 6.87 -10.26
C PHE A 105 -0.53 6.80 -10.40
N ILE A 106 -1.04 5.69 -10.92
CA ILE A 106 -2.49 5.48 -11.12
C ILE A 106 -3.19 5.10 -9.81
N ASN A 107 -2.50 4.45 -8.87
CA ASN A 107 -3.08 3.92 -7.63
C ASN A 107 -3.89 4.95 -6.81
N PRO A 108 -3.38 6.17 -6.55
CA PRO A 108 -4.15 7.19 -5.85
C PRO A 108 -5.46 7.56 -6.56
N LEU A 109 -5.44 7.59 -7.89
CA LEU A 109 -6.61 7.92 -8.68
C LEU A 109 -7.73 6.89 -8.51
N PHE A 110 -7.42 5.59 -8.56
CA PHE A 110 -8.40 4.53 -8.30
C PHE A 110 -8.99 4.63 -6.89
N SER A 111 -8.17 4.95 -5.89
CA SER A 111 -8.64 5.17 -4.50
C SER A 111 -9.63 6.33 -4.42
N ILE A 112 -9.34 7.44 -5.10
CA ILE A 112 -10.21 8.64 -5.15
C ILE A 112 -11.52 8.31 -5.89
N LEU A 113 -11.43 7.66 -7.05
CA LEU A 113 -12.60 7.30 -7.85
C LEU A 113 -13.51 6.32 -7.11
N LEU A 114 -12.97 5.29 -6.47
CA LEU A 114 -13.77 4.36 -5.66
C LEU A 114 -14.41 5.05 -4.45
N GLY A 115 -13.71 6.00 -3.82
CA GLY A 115 -14.27 6.84 -2.77
C GLY A 115 -15.46 7.67 -3.27
N ALA A 116 -15.31 8.33 -4.41
CA ALA A 116 -16.37 9.17 -4.99
C ALA A 116 -17.56 8.33 -5.49
N ILE A 117 -17.32 7.26 -6.25
CA ILE A 117 -18.38 6.49 -6.93
C ILE A 117 -19.09 5.55 -5.95
N ILE A 118 -18.32 4.76 -5.18
CA ILE A 118 -18.89 3.67 -4.35
C ILE A 118 -19.26 4.13 -2.95
N LEU A 119 -18.47 5.03 -2.35
CA LEU A 119 -18.75 5.60 -1.03
C LEU A 119 -19.54 6.90 -1.12
N LYS A 120 -19.80 7.41 -2.34
CA LYS A 120 -20.50 8.67 -2.60
C LYS A 120 -19.85 9.85 -1.85
N GLU A 121 -18.52 9.84 -1.77
CA GLU A 121 -17.77 10.93 -1.14
C GLU A 121 -17.86 12.19 -2.00
N GLU A 122 -18.33 13.29 -1.41
CA GLU A 122 -18.41 14.57 -2.12
C GLU A 122 -16.99 15.11 -2.41
N LEU A 123 -16.76 15.39 -3.67
CA LEU A 123 -15.52 16.01 -4.15
C LEU A 123 -15.73 17.51 -4.31
N SER A 124 -14.91 18.32 -3.64
CA SER A 124 -14.91 19.77 -3.82
C SER A 124 -14.47 20.13 -5.26
N PRO A 125 -14.84 21.32 -5.79
CA PRO A 125 -14.39 21.75 -7.12
C PRO A 125 -12.86 21.71 -7.28
N ALA A 126 -12.13 22.14 -6.25
CA ALA A 126 -10.66 22.06 -6.24
C ALA A 126 -10.16 20.62 -6.33
N LEU A 127 -10.85 19.69 -5.65
CA LEU A 127 -10.50 18.27 -5.71
C LEU A 127 -10.76 17.67 -7.10
N LYS A 128 -11.84 18.08 -7.77
CA LYS A 128 -12.13 17.71 -9.16
C LYS A 128 -11.06 18.24 -10.13
N LEU A 129 -10.64 19.49 -9.95
CA LEU A 129 -9.53 20.08 -10.72
C LEU A 129 -8.22 19.31 -10.47
N SER A 130 -7.93 18.97 -9.22
CA SER A 130 -6.76 18.18 -8.87
C SER A 130 -6.77 16.79 -9.56
N ILE A 131 -7.91 16.11 -9.58
CA ILE A 131 -8.08 14.83 -10.28
C ILE A 131 -7.80 15.01 -11.78
N PHE A 132 -8.33 16.06 -12.40
CA PHE A 132 -8.09 16.35 -13.81
C PHE A 132 -6.62 16.55 -14.13
N ILE A 133 -5.88 17.31 -13.30
CA ILE A 133 -4.43 17.50 -13.44
C ILE A 133 -3.69 16.16 -13.32
N VAL A 134 -4.10 15.28 -12.40
CA VAL A 134 -3.53 13.94 -12.25
C VAL A 134 -3.79 13.09 -13.49
N PHE A 135 -4.96 13.16 -14.11
CA PHE A 135 -5.23 12.49 -15.39
C PHE A 135 -4.25 12.93 -16.46
N ILE A 136 -3.95 14.25 -16.55
CA ILE A 136 -2.93 14.75 -17.49
C ILE A 136 -1.56 14.16 -17.17
N ALA A 137 -1.16 14.15 -15.89
CA ALA A 137 0.12 13.57 -15.46
C ALA A 137 0.27 12.10 -15.85
N ILE A 138 -0.81 11.30 -15.68
CA ILE A 138 -0.85 9.91 -16.10
C ILE A 138 -0.79 9.79 -17.63
N GLY A 139 -1.51 10.64 -18.37
CA GLY A 139 -1.45 10.70 -19.82
C GLY A 139 -0.03 10.96 -20.35
N VAL A 140 0.74 11.85 -19.70
CA VAL A 140 2.15 12.10 -20.02
C VAL A 140 2.99 10.82 -19.83
N GLN A 141 2.77 10.06 -18.76
CA GLN A 141 3.48 8.79 -18.53
C GLN A 141 3.09 7.70 -19.54
N ILE A 142 1.79 7.58 -19.87
CA ILE A 142 1.34 6.64 -20.90
C ILE A 142 1.96 6.98 -22.25
N TYR A 143 2.02 8.25 -22.61
CA TYR A 143 2.66 8.71 -23.83
C TYR A 143 4.15 8.36 -23.86
N ALA A 144 4.87 8.54 -22.76
CA ALA A 144 6.29 8.22 -22.64
C ALA A 144 6.58 6.71 -22.79
N ILE A 145 5.70 5.86 -22.26
CA ILE A 145 5.83 4.39 -22.32
C ILE A 145 5.35 3.85 -23.67
N GLY A 146 4.47 4.57 -24.37
CA GLY A 146 3.89 4.19 -25.66
C GLY A 146 2.68 3.25 -25.59
N ASN A 147 2.40 2.64 -24.43
CA ASN A 147 1.23 1.81 -24.22
C ASN A 147 0.76 1.87 -22.75
N LEU A 148 -0.42 1.30 -22.46
CA LEU A 148 -0.92 1.12 -21.10
C LEU A 148 -0.83 -0.36 -20.71
N PRO A 149 0.22 -0.79 -19.98
CA PRO A 149 0.37 -2.17 -19.59
C PRO A 149 -0.75 -2.62 -18.65
N LEU A 150 -1.24 -3.85 -18.82
CA LEU A 150 -2.31 -4.42 -17.97
C LEU A 150 -1.94 -4.41 -16.49
N ILE A 151 -0.67 -4.63 -16.18
CA ILE A 151 -0.10 -4.58 -14.82
C ILE A 151 -0.34 -3.21 -14.17
N SER A 152 -0.19 -2.11 -14.94
CA SER A 152 -0.43 -0.74 -14.47
C SER A 152 -1.89 -0.44 -14.11
N ILE A 153 -2.81 -1.33 -14.47
CA ILE A 153 -4.24 -1.26 -14.07
C ILE A 153 -4.51 -2.20 -12.90
N ILE A 154 -4.01 -3.44 -12.96
CA ILE A 154 -4.28 -4.48 -11.95
C ILE A 154 -3.73 -4.08 -10.59
N LEU A 155 -2.49 -3.56 -10.55
CA LEU A 155 -1.86 -3.15 -9.29
C LEU A 155 -2.66 -2.08 -8.54
N PRO A 156 -2.99 -0.92 -9.14
CA PRO A 156 -3.73 0.11 -8.44
C PRO A 156 -5.18 -0.30 -8.14
N LEU A 157 -5.84 -1.04 -9.03
CA LEU A 157 -7.21 -1.47 -8.81
C LEU A 157 -7.31 -2.44 -7.62
N SER A 158 -6.44 -3.45 -7.54
CA SER A 158 -6.43 -4.41 -6.44
C SER A 158 -6.17 -3.73 -5.10
N PHE A 159 -5.23 -2.78 -5.04
CA PHE A 159 -4.95 -2.04 -3.82
C PHE A 159 -6.09 -1.07 -3.42
N ALA A 160 -6.68 -0.37 -4.37
CA ALA A 160 -7.80 0.52 -4.12
C ALA A 160 -9.04 -0.25 -3.65
N LEU A 161 -9.33 -1.43 -4.23
CA LEU A 161 -10.38 -2.34 -3.77
C LEU A 161 -10.11 -2.85 -2.36
N TYR A 162 -8.86 -3.22 -2.04
CA TYR A 162 -8.44 -3.54 -0.67
C TYR A 162 -8.81 -2.42 0.30
N GLY A 163 -8.39 -1.20 0.03
CA GLY A 163 -8.68 -0.02 0.86
C GLY A 163 -10.18 0.25 1.03
N LEU A 164 -10.96 0.13 -0.05
CA LEU A 164 -12.41 0.29 -0.05
C LEU A 164 -13.09 -0.75 0.84
N LEU A 165 -12.75 -2.03 0.67
CA LEU A 165 -13.36 -3.14 1.42
C LEU A 165 -13.00 -3.03 2.91
N ARG A 166 -11.74 -2.72 3.23
CA ARG A 166 -11.30 -2.49 4.62
C ARG A 166 -12.03 -1.32 5.28
N LYS A 167 -12.25 -0.23 4.54
CA LYS A 167 -13.04 0.91 5.01
C LYS A 167 -14.49 0.52 5.30
N LYS A 168 -15.15 -0.20 4.37
CA LYS A 168 -16.55 -0.65 4.52
C LYS A 168 -16.74 -1.64 5.68
N LEU A 169 -15.78 -2.53 5.90
CA LEU A 169 -15.85 -3.54 6.94
C LEU A 169 -15.82 -2.93 8.36
N GLY A 170 -15.10 -1.84 8.56
CA GLY A 170 -14.99 -1.19 9.87
C GLY A 170 -14.39 -2.04 10.99
N VAL A 171 -13.84 -3.23 10.68
CA VAL A 171 -13.24 -4.16 11.63
C VAL A 171 -12.01 -3.51 12.29
N ARG A 172 -11.76 -3.88 13.54
CA ARG A 172 -10.56 -3.44 14.25
C ARG A 172 -9.30 -3.83 13.48
N THR A 173 -8.33 -2.93 13.42
CA THR A 173 -7.19 -3.03 12.51
C THR A 173 -6.32 -4.25 12.76
N PHE A 174 -5.93 -4.50 14.04
CA PHE A 174 -5.09 -5.63 14.40
C PHE A 174 -5.76 -6.98 14.13
N GLU A 175 -7.02 -7.12 14.57
CA GLU A 175 -7.78 -8.35 14.40
C GLU A 175 -8.02 -8.66 12.92
N GLY A 176 -8.36 -7.64 12.13
CA GLY A 176 -8.58 -7.82 10.70
C GLY A 176 -7.31 -8.21 9.95
N LEU A 177 -6.17 -7.52 10.20
CA LEU A 177 -4.89 -7.88 9.59
C LEU A 177 -4.42 -9.28 10.01
N PHE A 178 -4.64 -9.66 11.28
CA PHE A 178 -4.30 -11.00 11.72
C PHE A 178 -5.10 -12.09 10.99
N ILE A 179 -6.42 -11.88 10.80
CA ILE A 179 -7.24 -12.82 10.05
C ILE A 179 -6.79 -12.91 8.58
N GLU A 180 -6.47 -11.78 7.95
CA GLU A 180 -5.93 -11.75 6.58
C GLU A 180 -4.63 -12.55 6.47
N THR A 181 -3.68 -12.31 7.38
CA THR A 181 -2.37 -12.98 7.34
C THR A 181 -2.45 -14.44 7.70
N ILE A 182 -3.26 -14.84 8.70
CA ILE A 182 -3.36 -16.24 9.11
C ILE A 182 -4.02 -17.11 8.03
N ILE A 183 -4.92 -16.55 7.22
CA ILE A 183 -5.51 -17.24 6.07
C ILE A 183 -4.45 -17.52 4.99
N LEU A 184 -3.49 -16.61 4.82
CA LEU A 184 -2.40 -16.76 3.83
C LEU A 184 -1.23 -17.59 4.35
N THR A 185 -1.08 -17.72 5.66
CA THR A 185 0.04 -18.43 6.31
C THR A 185 0.25 -19.87 5.81
N PRO A 186 -0.79 -20.72 5.61
CA PRO A 186 -0.59 -22.08 5.10
C PRO A 186 0.12 -22.11 3.75
N PHE A 187 -0.22 -21.21 2.84
CA PHE A 187 0.41 -21.13 1.50
C PHE A 187 1.86 -20.67 1.60
N ALA A 188 2.13 -19.67 2.46
CA ALA A 188 3.48 -19.19 2.70
C ALA A 188 4.36 -20.28 3.36
N LEU A 189 3.83 -21.02 4.33
CA LEU A 189 4.54 -22.13 4.96
C LEU A 189 4.86 -23.27 3.98
N LEU A 190 3.92 -23.66 3.13
CA LEU A 190 4.15 -24.68 2.10
C LEU A 190 5.25 -24.24 1.14
N TYR A 191 5.28 -22.97 0.75
CA TYR A 191 6.32 -22.44 -0.13
C TYR A 191 7.69 -22.42 0.56
N LEU A 192 7.79 -21.95 1.82
CA LEU A 192 9.07 -21.98 2.56
C LEU A 192 9.55 -23.40 2.84
N LEU A 193 8.64 -24.33 3.10
CA LEU A 193 8.98 -25.74 3.23
C LEU A 193 9.56 -26.30 1.92
N TYR A 194 8.95 -25.97 0.79
CA TYR A 194 9.48 -26.31 -0.53
C TYR A 194 10.90 -25.77 -0.73
N LEU A 195 11.18 -24.50 -0.40
CA LEU A 195 12.52 -23.92 -0.49
C LEU A 195 13.52 -24.62 0.43
N ALA A 196 13.10 -24.95 1.66
CA ALA A 196 13.96 -25.63 2.62
C ALA A 196 14.34 -27.06 2.16
N ILE A 197 13.39 -27.82 1.61
CA ILE A 197 13.64 -29.18 1.08
C ILE A 197 14.63 -29.11 -0.10
N ASN A 198 14.54 -28.08 -0.95
CA ASN A 198 15.41 -27.94 -2.11
C ASN A 198 16.72 -27.20 -1.80
N ASN A 199 17.03 -26.88 -0.53
CA ASN A 199 18.20 -26.11 -0.11
C ASN A 199 18.37 -24.79 -0.89
N SER A 200 17.25 -24.13 -1.22
CA SER A 200 17.22 -22.88 -2.00
C SER A 200 16.72 -21.67 -1.19
N SER A 201 16.59 -21.83 0.13
CA SER A 201 16.19 -20.73 1.03
C SER A 201 17.41 -19.89 1.45
N GLU A 202 17.27 -18.58 1.40
CA GLU A 202 18.24 -17.61 1.90
C GLU A 202 18.07 -17.34 3.42
N PHE A 203 17.06 -17.93 4.05
CA PHE A 203 16.79 -17.75 5.47
C PHE A 203 17.76 -18.55 6.34
N GLY A 204 18.52 -17.86 7.21
CA GLY A 204 19.48 -18.47 8.12
C GLY A 204 19.85 -17.55 9.29
N ILE A 205 20.83 -17.95 10.10
CA ILE A 205 21.42 -17.12 11.16
C ILE A 205 22.48 -16.21 10.53
N ASN A 206 22.05 -15.32 9.65
CA ASN A 206 22.86 -14.41 8.88
C ASN A 206 22.14 -13.06 8.67
N PHE A 207 22.75 -12.14 7.96
CA PHE A 207 22.16 -10.83 7.64
C PHE A 207 20.83 -10.97 6.89
N ASN A 208 20.74 -11.87 5.90
CA ASN A 208 19.53 -12.12 5.12
C ASN A 208 18.37 -12.58 6.03
N GLY A 209 18.64 -13.51 6.96
CA GLY A 209 17.63 -13.99 7.91
C GLY A 209 17.10 -12.88 8.82
N ILE A 210 17.96 -11.98 9.30
CA ILE A 210 17.55 -10.80 10.09
C ILE A 210 16.65 -9.89 9.23
N MET A 211 17.04 -9.61 7.99
CA MET A 211 16.25 -8.76 7.10
C MET A 211 14.90 -9.40 6.74
N LEU A 212 14.88 -10.71 6.48
CA LEU A 212 13.64 -11.46 6.24
C LEU A 212 12.71 -11.42 7.47
N PHE A 213 13.26 -11.53 8.69
CA PHE A 213 12.48 -11.33 9.92
C PHE A 213 11.94 -9.90 10.02
N LEU A 214 12.77 -8.89 9.81
CA LEU A 214 12.38 -7.48 9.86
C LEU A 214 11.34 -7.12 8.79
N SER A 215 11.30 -7.86 7.67
CA SER A 215 10.32 -7.67 6.62
C SER A 215 8.87 -7.80 7.11
N GLY A 216 8.63 -8.58 8.18
CA GLY A 216 7.34 -8.65 8.86
C GLY A 216 6.92 -7.30 9.47
N PHE A 217 7.82 -6.64 10.20
CA PHE A 217 7.56 -5.29 10.75
C PHE A 217 7.35 -4.26 9.67
N VAL A 218 8.21 -4.27 8.66
CA VAL A 218 8.12 -3.38 7.49
C VAL A 218 6.79 -3.57 6.75
N THR A 219 6.20 -4.76 6.79
CA THR A 219 4.87 -5.03 6.23
C THR A 219 3.74 -4.53 7.13
N ILE A 220 3.79 -4.87 8.42
CA ILE A 220 2.67 -4.64 9.33
C ILE A 220 2.50 -3.16 9.67
N LEU A 221 3.59 -2.44 9.96
CA LEU A 221 3.49 -1.06 10.45
C LEU A 221 2.74 -0.14 9.48
N PRO A 222 3.07 -0.10 8.17
CA PRO A 222 2.30 0.72 7.23
C PRO A 222 0.87 0.21 7.03
N LEU A 223 0.64 -1.11 6.99
CA LEU A 223 -0.71 -1.65 6.84
C LEU A 223 -1.59 -1.36 8.06
N LEU A 224 -1.02 -1.37 9.27
CA LEU A 224 -1.74 -0.98 10.49
C LEU A 224 -2.14 0.49 10.43
N THR A 225 -1.20 1.37 10.10
CA THR A 225 -1.46 2.81 10.03
C THR A 225 -2.39 3.15 8.88
N PHE A 226 -2.26 2.49 7.70
CA PHE A 226 -3.18 2.62 6.58
C PHE A 226 -4.61 2.25 6.97
N ASN A 227 -4.81 1.01 7.44
CA ASN A 227 -6.14 0.53 7.82
C ASN A 227 -6.74 1.32 9.01
N ALA A 228 -5.91 1.84 9.90
CA ALA A 228 -6.40 2.74 10.95
C ALA A 228 -6.83 4.09 10.37
N SER A 229 -6.09 4.66 9.40
CA SER A 229 -6.42 5.94 8.76
C SER A 229 -7.74 5.90 8.00
N THR A 230 -8.09 4.76 7.35
CA THR A 230 -9.34 4.60 6.59
C THR A 230 -10.60 4.80 7.46
N LYS A 231 -10.48 4.64 8.79
CA LYS A 231 -11.60 4.87 9.73
C LYS A 231 -11.87 6.34 10.00
N TYR A 232 -10.88 7.19 9.79
CA TYR A 232 -10.94 8.62 10.14
C TYR A 232 -10.99 9.53 8.92
N LEU A 233 -10.50 9.07 7.77
CA LEU A 233 -10.41 9.86 6.55
C LEU A 233 -11.31 9.32 5.45
N LYS A 234 -11.71 10.21 4.54
CA LYS A 234 -12.31 9.83 3.26
C LYS A 234 -11.28 9.06 2.42
N LEU A 235 -11.74 8.11 1.62
CA LEU A 235 -10.86 7.32 0.75
C LEU A 235 -10.21 8.22 -0.32
N SER A 236 -10.93 9.23 -0.80
CA SER A 236 -10.41 10.28 -1.68
C SER A 236 -9.25 11.05 -1.04
N THR A 237 -9.36 11.41 0.25
CA THR A 237 -8.26 12.08 0.97
C THR A 237 -7.04 11.18 1.11
N ILE A 238 -7.24 9.91 1.42
CA ILE A 238 -6.17 8.90 1.50
C ILE A 238 -5.51 8.76 0.13
N GLY A 239 -6.29 8.69 -0.96
CA GLY A 239 -5.78 8.63 -2.31
C GLY A 239 -4.82 9.78 -2.64
N PHE A 240 -5.15 11.02 -2.28
CA PHE A 240 -4.22 12.14 -2.48
C PHE A 240 -2.94 12.00 -1.65
N LEU A 241 -3.04 11.56 -0.40
CA LEU A 241 -1.86 11.37 0.45
C LEU A 241 -0.94 10.23 -0.05
N GLN A 242 -1.47 9.29 -0.84
CA GLN A 242 -0.65 8.21 -1.44
C GLN A 242 0.47 8.74 -2.33
N TYR A 243 0.34 9.92 -2.95
CA TYR A 243 1.40 10.51 -3.78
C TYR A 243 2.67 10.86 -3.01
N ILE A 244 2.63 10.90 -1.68
CA ILE A 244 3.81 11.08 -0.83
C ILE A 244 4.80 9.92 -1.04
N SER A 245 4.32 8.68 -1.14
CA SER A 245 5.18 7.50 -1.35
C SER A 245 6.02 7.59 -2.63
N PRO A 246 5.44 7.71 -3.84
CA PRO A 246 6.23 7.80 -5.06
C PRO A 246 7.11 9.06 -5.09
N THR A 247 6.69 10.16 -4.46
CA THR A 247 7.52 11.36 -4.34
C THR A 247 8.78 11.10 -3.51
N LEU A 248 8.64 10.47 -2.34
CA LEU A 248 9.79 10.11 -1.49
C LEU A 248 10.67 9.06 -2.17
N SER A 249 10.07 8.04 -2.79
CA SER A 249 10.83 7.02 -3.53
C SER A 249 11.64 7.64 -4.67
N MET A 250 11.07 8.62 -5.38
CA MET A 250 11.80 9.38 -6.42
C MET A 250 12.97 10.16 -5.83
N ILE A 251 12.77 10.87 -4.72
CA ILE A 251 13.85 11.60 -4.04
C ILE A 251 14.97 10.66 -3.64
N ILE A 252 14.65 9.50 -3.08
CA ILE A 252 15.62 8.47 -2.71
C ILE A 252 16.36 7.93 -3.95
N ALA A 253 15.64 7.62 -5.03
CA ALA A 253 16.22 7.13 -6.28
C ALA A 253 17.25 8.12 -6.85
N VAL A 254 16.90 9.40 -6.91
CA VAL A 254 17.76 10.44 -7.47
C VAL A 254 18.94 10.76 -6.55
N PHE A 255 18.70 11.06 -5.28
CA PHE A 255 19.72 11.61 -4.39
C PHE A 255 20.54 10.56 -3.65
N ILE A 256 20.01 9.34 -3.48
CA ILE A 256 20.74 8.25 -2.78
C ILE A 256 21.30 7.26 -3.80
N TYR A 257 20.51 6.89 -4.83
CA TYR A 257 20.93 5.88 -5.82
C TYR A 257 21.43 6.49 -7.14
N ASN A 258 21.46 7.83 -7.27
CA ASN A 258 21.93 8.56 -8.43
C ASN A 258 21.22 8.15 -9.75
N GLU A 259 19.92 7.77 -9.64
CA GLU A 259 19.13 7.44 -10.84
C GLU A 259 18.80 8.70 -11.62
N THR A 260 18.85 8.62 -12.95
CA THR A 260 18.48 9.71 -13.85
C THR A 260 16.96 9.77 -14.03
N LEU A 261 16.40 10.97 -13.88
CA LEU A 261 14.99 11.21 -14.21
C LEU A 261 14.85 11.56 -15.70
N ASP A 262 13.97 10.84 -16.37
CA ASP A 262 13.55 11.26 -17.71
C ASP A 262 12.63 12.49 -17.66
N PHE A 263 12.57 13.23 -18.78
CA PHE A 263 11.81 14.46 -18.91
C PHE A 263 10.32 14.28 -18.60
N TYR A 264 9.70 13.17 -19.01
CA TYR A 264 8.28 12.89 -18.82
C TYR A 264 7.95 12.62 -17.36
N LYS A 265 8.84 11.96 -16.62
CA LYS A 265 8.70 11.76 -15.17
C LYS A 265 8.75 13.11 -14.44
N ILE A 266 9.68 14.00 -14.80
CA ILE A 266 9.77 15.35 -14.20
C ILE A 266 8.45 16.09 -14.39
N ILE A 267 7.90 16.14 -15.61
CA ILE A 267 6.61 16.80 -15.89
C ILE A 267 5.49 16.19 -15.07
N SER A 268 5.41 14.87 -15.03
CA SER A 268 4.33 14.17 -14.31
C SER A 268 4.41 14.44 -12.81
N PHE A 269 5.59 14.39 -12.19
CA PHE A 269 5.75 14.74 -10.78
C PHE A 269 5.39 16.22 -10.51
N ALA A 270 5.80 17.15 -11.36
CA ALA A 270 5.45 18.56 -11.22
C ALA A 270 3.92 18.76 -11.24
N LEU A 271 3.22 18.13 -12.19
CA LEU A 271 1.75 18.18 -12.28
C LEU A 271 1.09 17.58 -11.02
N ILE A 272 1.60 16.45 -10.50
CA ILE A 272 1.10 15.84 -9.27
C ILE A 272 1.29 16.77 -8.08
N TRP A 273 2.45 17.41 -7.94
CA TRP A 273 2.69 18.36 -6.84
C TRP A 273 1.80 19.59 -6.93
N ILE A 274 1.56 20.12 -8.13
CA ILE A 274 0.57 21.21 -8.35
C ILE A 274 -0.83 20.73 -7.91
N SER A 275 -1.22 19.54 -8.31
CA SER A 275 -2.50 18.93 -7.90
C SER A 275 -2.62 18.81 -6.38
N LEU A 276 -1.58 18.31 -5.70
CA LEU A 276 -1.54 18.19 -4.24
C LEU A 276 -1.62 19.56 -3.55
N ALA A 277 -0.92 20.56 -4.07
CA ALA A 277 -0.97 21.93 -3.54
C ALA A 277 -2.39 22.51 -3.64
N ILE A 278 -3.06 22.38 -4.79
CA ILE A 278 -4.45 22.83 -4.99
C ILE A 278 -5.39 22.14 -3.99
N ALA A 279 -5.32 20.81 -3.87
CA ALA A 279 -6.15 20.05 -2.95
C ALA A 279 -5.93 20.46 -1.48
N THR A 280 -4.67 20.66 -1.09
CA THR A 280 -4.27 21.01 0.28
C THR A 280 -4.73 22.44 0.64
N ILE A 281 -4.46 23.42 -0.22
CA ILE A 281 -4.85 24.82 -0.01
C ILE A 281 -6.37 24.95 0.09
N SER A 282 -7.12 24.26 -0.77
CA SER A 282 -8.58 24.27 -0.73
C SER A 282 -9.12 23.70 0.58
N ASN A 283 -8.55 22.59 1.07
CA ASN A 283 -8.95 21.99 2.34
C ASN A 283 -8.65 22.90 3.54
N LEU A 284 -7.53 23.63 3.54
CA LEU A 284 -7.16 24.58 4.58
C LEU A 284 -8.11 25.78 4.61
N ARG A 285 -8.42 26.36 3.44
CA ARG A 285 -9.37 27.49 3.32
C ARG A 285 -10.77 27.12 3.81
N ARG A 286 -11.25 25.92 3.47
CA ARG A 286 -12.58 25.43 3.91
C ARG A 286 -12.65 25.25 5.44
N LYS A 287 -11.56 24.87 6.10
CA LYS A 287 -11.48 24.80 7.57
C LYS A 287 -11.49 26.16 8.24
N ASN A 288 -10.84 27.15 7.63
CA ASN A 288 -10.76 28.50 8.20
C ASN A 288 -12.02 29.31 7.94
N GLY A 289 -12.77 29.06 6.87
CA GLY A 289 -14.05 29.71 6.57
C GLY A 289 -15.26 29.10 7.28
N ALA A 290 -15.09 27.99 8.00
CA ALA A 290 -16.12 27.33 8.81
C ALA A 290 -15.97 27.62 10.32
N LYS A 291 -15.07 28.52 10.70
CA LYS A 291 -14.96 29.15 12.01
C LYS A 291 -15.56 30.53 11.99
#